data_5e6decb2817518ce741de97746a17f9d
#
_entry.id   5e6decb2817518ce741de97746a17f9d
#
_cell.length_a   1.000
_cell.length_b   1.000
_cell.length_c   1.000
_cell.angle_alpha   90.00
_cell.angle_beta   90.00
_cell.angle_gamma   90.00
#
_symmetry.space_group_name_H-M   'P 1'
#
loop_
_entity.id
_entity.type
_entity.pdbx_description
1 polymer ?
#
loop_
_entity_poly.entity_id
_entity_poly.type
_entity_poly.pdbx_seq_one_letter_code
_entity_poly.pdbx_strand_id
1 'polypeptide(L)'
;LFYAMLKKTGVLPAAAPERLRVLRLDGRRSVEQIGDAYGIECRPVRELLVEYLTERSPELDHTSLRSVARNLCRLFWRDLEIHHPGIESLRLPAEVAQAWKERLAHIRDTDGQPVRARVNYRSELVFVRAFYEDIARWAADDPSRWAPWVAPCPIKAAEVTRKKAQSRVKARMDQRTRTQLPLLPALLRAVEQQRKDAEGRINTAKATAAGSRFTAGDQDFQRCRQGESGRVYAIGLAAGRRRDLTHEEWA
;
A
#
# COMPACT_ATOMS: atom_id res chain seq x y z
N LEU A 1 -13.60 16.34 -6.12
CA LEU A 1 -14.63 17.40 -6.00
C LEU A 1 -14.06 18.66 -5.35
N PHE A 2 -13.47 18.60 -4.15
CA PHE A 2 -12.93 19.75 -3.40
C PHE A 2 -11.83 20.53 -4.15
N TYR A 3 -10.85 19.85 -4.75
CA TYR A 3 -9.79 20.48 -5.55
C TYR A 3 -10.33 21.27 -6.76
N ALA A 4 -11.28 20.68 -7.49
CA ALA A 4 -11.90 21.35 -8.63
C ALA A 4 -12.68 22.61 -8.21
N MET A 5 -13.27 22.60 -7.01
CA MET A 5 -13.95 23.75 -6.43
C MET A 5 -12.96 24.85 -6.05
N LEU A 6 -11.83 24.51 -5.41
CA LEU A 6 -10.76 25.47 -5.06
C LEU A 6 -10.15 26.13 -6.31
N LYS A 7 -10.01 25.38 -7.43
CA LYS A 7 -9.56 25.95 -8.70
C LYS A 7 -10.58 26.90 -9.28
N LYS A 8 -11.86 26.51 -9.29
CA LYS A 8 -12.96 27.32 -9.83
C LYS A 8 -13.19 28.62 -9.03
N THR A 9 -12.92 28.60 -7.73
CA THR A 9 -13.02 29.78 -6.85
C THR A 9 -11.79 30.68 -6.87
N GLY A 10 -10.75 30.37 -7.67
CA GLY A 10 -9.54 31.18 -7.77
C GLY A 10 -8.60 31.09 -6.56
N VAL A 11 -8.86 30.18 -5.62
CA VAL A 11 -7.97 29.94 -4.47
C VAL A 11 -6.65 29.30 -4.89
N LEU A 12 -6.64 28.54 -5.99
CA LEU A 12 -5.43 27.95 -6.56
C LEU A 12 -4.92 28.82 -7.71
N PRO A 13 -3.56 28.88 -7.90
CA PRO A 13 -2.96 29.59 -9.01
C PRO A 13 -3.52 29.13 -10.37
N ALA A 14 -3.59 30.04 -11.37
CA ALA A 14 -4.05 29.72 -12.73
C ALA A 14 -3.23 28.56 -13.37
N ALA A 15 -1.94 28.47 -13.04
CA ALA A 15 -1.03 27.40 -13.48
C ALA A 15 -1.28 26.04 -12.79
N ALA A 16 -2.15 25.98 -11.78
CA ALA A 16 -2.44 24.70 -11.11
C ALA A 16 -3.12 23.74 -12.10
N PRO A 17 -2.69 22.45 -12.13
CA PRO A 17 -3.25 21.46 -13.04
C PRO A 17 -4.75 21.26 -12.83
N GLU A 18 -5.44 20.80 -13.87
CA GLU A 18 -6.90 20.63 -13.81
C GLU A 18 -7.36 19.55 -12.83
N ARG A 19 -6.51 18.59 -12.54
CA ARG A 19 -6.83 17.47 -11.67
C ARG A 19 -5.70 17.22 -10.66
N LEU A 20 -6.07 16.96 -9.41
CA LEU A 20 -5.14 16.60 -8.34
C LEU A 20 -4.20 15.42 -8.71
N ARG A 21 -4.69 14.53 -9.58
CA ARG A 21 -3.91 13.39 -10.07
C ARG A 21 -2.70 13.83 -10.91
N VAL A 22 -2.81 14.92 -11.66
CA VAL A 22 -1.71 15.46 -12.47
C VAL A 22 -0.62 16.03 -11.57
N LEU A 23 -0.97 16.73 -10.49
CA LEU A 23 -0.03 17.19 -9.46
C LEU A 23 0.82 16.04 -8.86
N ARG A 24 0.24 14.84 -8.74
CA ARG A 24 0.97 13.65 -8.29
C ARG A 24 1.89 13.05 -9.36
N LEU A 25 1.63 13.33 -10.64
CA LEU A 25 2.45 12.87 -11.76
C LEU A 25 3.65 13.79 -11.98
N ASP A 26 3.48 15.11 -11.81
CA ASP A 26 4.57 16.10 -11.91
C ASP A 26 5.55 16.02 -10.74
N GLY A 27 5.20 15.31 -9.66
CA GLY A 27 6.03 15.12 -8.47
C GLY A 27 6.90 13.86 -8.48
N ARG A 28 7.25 13.29 -9.63
CA ARG A 28 8.24 12.20 -9.69
C ARG A 28 9.62 12.76 -9.39
N ARG A 29 10.11 12.46 -8.20
CA ARG A 29 11.50 12.80 -7.83
C ARG A 29 12.48 12.07 -8.73
N SER A 30 13.56 12.75 -9.13
CA SER A 30 14.69 12.09 -9.77
C SER A 30 15.36 11.09 -8.81
N VAL A 31 16.21 10.21 -9.34
CA VAL A 31 16.95 9.23 -8.52
C VAL A 31 17.78 9.93 -7.45
N GLU A 32 18.46 11.02 -7.81
CA GLU A 32 19.26 11.84 -6.89
C GLU A 32 18.39 12.43 -5.79
N GLN A 33 17.25 13.02 -6.14
CA GLN A 33 16.30 13.57 -5.17
C GLN A 33 15.72 12.51 -4.23
N ILE A 34 15.59 11.28 -4.71
CA ILE A 34 15.15 10.14 -3.87
C ILE A 34 16.27 9.79 -2.88
N GLY A 35 17.53 9.74 -3.33
CA GLY A 35 18.69 9.49 -2.47
C GLY A 35 18.87 10.59 -1.41
N ASP A 36 18.80 11.84 -1.82
CA ASP A 36 18.98 13.02 -0.95
C ASP A 36 17.92 13.12 0.16
N ALA A 37 16.73 12.63 -0.10
CA ALA A 37 15.65 12.67 0.88
C ALA A 37 15.95 11.90 2.18
N TYR A 38 16.99 11.07 2.21
CA TYR A 38 17.34 10.26 3.38
C TYR A 38 18.53 10.81 4.19
N GLY A 39 19.19 11.88 3.71
CA GLY A 39 20.23 12.60 4.46
C GLY A 39 21.45 11.74 4.80
N ILE A 40 21.96 10.98 3.81
CA ILE A 40 23.19 10.19 3.95
C ILE A 40 24.38 11.16 4.02
N GLU A 41 25.21 11.05 5.06
CA GLU A 41 26.34 11.94 5.33
C GLU A 41 27.62 11.50 4.59
N CYS A 42 27.87 10.19 4.51
CA CYS A 42 29.01 9.64 3.78
C CYS A 42 28.82 9.84 2.28
N ARG A 43 29.47 10.88 1.74
CA ARG A 43 29.32 11.26 0.34
C ARG A 43 29.67 10.12 -0.65
N PRO A 44 30.77 9.35 -0.49
CA PRO A 44 31.08 8.27 -1.42
C PRO A 44 29.98 7.19 -1.47
N VAL A 45 29.41 6.84 -0.32
CA VAL A 45 28.33 5.83 -0.26
C VAL A 45 27.01 6.39 -0.77
N ARG A 46 26.74 7.69 -0.55
CA ARG A 46 25.59 8.36 -1.16
C ARG A 46 25.68 8.31 -2.69
N GLU A 47 26.84 8.63 -3.25
CA GLU A 47 27.08 8.57 -4.70
C GLU A 47 26.90 7.15 -5.23
N LEU A 48 27.47 6.14 -4.56
CA LEU A 48 27.24 4.72 -4.87
C LEU A 48 25.76 4.34 -4.88
N LEU A 49 24.99 4.74 -3.87
CA LEU A 49 23.58 4.37 -3.77
C LEU A 49 22.74 5.06 -4.85
N VAL A 50 23.04 6.30 -5.21
CA VAL A 50 22.41 6.99 -6.34
C VAL A 50 22.74 6.27 -7.65
N GLU A 51 24.02 5.92 -7.85
CA GLU A 51 24.45 5.18 -9.02
C GLU A 51 23.79 3.81 -9.15
N TYR A 52 23.71 3.05 -8.06
CA TYR A 52 22.99 1.78 -7.99
C TYR A 52 21.50 1.94 -8.35
N LEU A 53 20.83 2.94 -7.79
CA LEU A 53 19.41 3.20 -8.07
C LEU A 53 19.21 3.64 -9.54
N THR A 54 20.15 4.37 -10.11
CA THR A 54 20.12 4.76 -11.53
C THR A 54 20.22 3.53 -12.43
N GLU A 55 21.15 2.61 -12.13
CA GLU A 55 21.30 1.35 -12.86
C GLU A 55 20.06 0.46 -12.78
N ARG A 56 19.38 0.48 -11.62
CA ARG A 56 18.12 -0.30 -11.41
C ARG A 56 16.87 0.36 -11.97
N SER A 57 16.90 1.66 -12.22
CA SER A 57 15.71 2.44 -12.60
C SER A 57 15.02 1.99 -13.90
N PRO A 58 15.71 1.51 -14.95
CA PRO A 58 15.06 1.03 -16.16
C PRO A 58 14.20 -0.23 -15.96
N GLU A 59 14.53 -1.05 -14.96
CA GLU A 59 13.85 -2.31 -14.68
C GLU A 59 12.70 -2.17 -13.68
N LEU A 60 12.59 -1.03 -13.00
CA LEU A 60 11.67 -0.84 -11.88
C LEU A 60 10.65 0.28 -12.15
N ASP A 61 9.41 0.05 -11.74
CA ASP A 61 8.47 1.16 -11.63
C ASP A 61 8.87 2.12 -10.48
N HIS A 62 8.34 3.35 -10.52
CA HIS A 62 8.70 4.39 -9.55
C HIS A 62 8.40 3.98 -8.09
N THR A 63 7.36 3.20 -7.83
CA THR A 63 7.01 2.73 -6.48
C THR A 63 8.02 1.71 -5.98
N SER A 64 8.40 0.78 -6.84
CA SER A 64 9.43 -0.23 -6.56
C SER A 64 10.79 0.41 -6.33
N LEU A 65 11.19 1.38 -7.19
CA LEU A 65 12.43 2.13 -7.03
C LEU A 65 12.48 2.88 -5.68
N ARG A 66 11.39 3.55 -5.29
CA ARG A 66 11.28 4.19 -3.97
C ARG A 66 11.38 3.20 -2.82
N SER A 67 10.83 1.99 -2.99
CA SER A 67 10.97 0.92 -1.99
C SER A 67 12.41 0.47 -1.84
N VAL A 68 13.13 0.26 -2.95
CA VAL A 68 14.57 -0.06 -2.93
C VAL A 68 15.35 1.06 -2.24
N ALA A 69 15.16 2.31 -2.66
CA ALA A 69 15.83 3.47 -2.06
C ALA A 69 15.56 3.59 -0.55
N ARG A 70 14.30 3.45 -0.13
CA ARG A 70 13.96 3.46 1.30
C ARG A 70 14.71 2.39 2.08
N ASN A 71 14.81 1.18 1.53
CA ASN A 71 15.48 0.07 2.20
C ASN A 71 16.98 0.29 2.27
N LEU A 72 17.62 0.68 1.19
CA LEU A 72 19.07 0.87 1.13
C LEU A 72 19.51 2.17 1.83
N CYS A 73 18.85 3.29 1.55
CA CYS A 73 19.27 4.58 2.08
C CYS A 73 18.84 4.78 3.54
N ARG A 74 17.55 4.48 3.88
CA ARG A 74 17.02 4.77 5.21
C ARG A 74 17.23 3.63 6.20
N LEU A 75 16.81 2.40 5.83
CA LEU A 75 16.77 1.28 6.79
C LEU A 75 18.11 0.56 6.90
N PHE A 76 18.98 0.73 5.93
CA PHE A 76 20.33 0.15 5.98
C PHE A 76 21.36 1.22 6.24
N TRP A 77 21.72 2.05 5.26
CA TRP A 77 22.90 2.91 5.39
C TRP A 77 22.74 4.03 6.43
N ARG A 78 21.63 4.76 6.41
CA ARG A 78 21.41 5.83 7.40
C ARG A 78 21.30 5.31 8.84
N ASP A 79 20.74 4.12 9.04
CA ASP A 79 20.76 3.47 10.37
C ASP A 79 22.20 3.15 10.81
N LEU A 80 23.04 2.69 9.88
CA LEU A 80 24.46 2.46 10.18
C LEU A 80 25.19 3.74 10.55
N GLU A 81 25.05 4.83 9.80
CA GLU A 81 25.69 6.12 10.11
C GLU A 81 25.28 6.65 11.50
N ILE A 82 23.99 6.54 11.84
CA ILE A 82 23.50 7.02 13.15
C ILE A 82 24.14 6.25 14.31
N HIS A 83 24.31 4.93 14.17
CA HIS A 83 24.77 4.08 15.27
C HIS A 83 26.28 3.79 15.22
N HIS A 84 26.93 4.05 14.10
CA HIS A 84 28.35 3.84 13.88
C HIS A 84 28.92 5.03 13.10
N PRO A 85 29.05 6.22 13.74
CA PRO A 85 29.60 7.42 13.10
C PRO A 85 30.98 7.14 12.50
N GLY A 86 31.22 7.64 11.28
CA GLY A 86 32.47 7.42 10.54
C GLY A 86 32.55 6.12 9.75
N ILE A 87 31.42 5.38 9.60
CA ILE A 87 31.38 4.22 8.72
C ILE A 87 31.39 4.68 7.26
N GLU A 88 32.34 4.19 6.45
CA GLU A 88 32.54 4.59 5.04
C GLU A 88 32.64 3.38 4.10
N SER A 89 32.57 2.16 4.61
CA SER A 89 32.78 0.93 3.84
C SER A 89 31.59 -0.02 3.92
N LEU A 90 31.27 -0.66 2.80
CA LEU A 90 30.32 -1.76 2.75
C LEU A 90 30.82 -3.04 3.46
N ARG A 91 32.12 -3.12 3.78
CA ARG A 91 32.69 -4.24 4.55
C ARG A 91 32.38 -4.02 6.02
N LEU A 92 31.23 -4.54 6.45
CA LEU A 92 30.77 -4.39 7.82
C LEU A 92 31.43 -5.44 8.74
N PRO A 93 31.91 -5.04 9.93
CA PRO A 93 32.21 -5.98 11.01
C PRO A 93 30.99 -6.80 11.40
N ALA A 94 31.20 -8.04 11.85
CA ALA A 94 30.11 -8.96 12.18
C ALA A 94 29.17 -8.41 13.25
N GLU A 95 29.73 -7.74 14.27
CA GLU A 95 28.96 -7.13 15.36
C GLU A 95 28.09 -5.98 14.86
N VAL A 96 28.63 -5.13 13.97
CA VAL A 96 27.89 -3.99 13.37
C VAL A 96 26.72 -4.52 12.55
N ALA A 97 26.98 -5.51 11.70
CA ALA A 97 25.95 -6.15 10.89
C ALA A 97 24.85 -6.82 11.73
N GLN A 98 25.24 -7.49 12.84
CA GLN A 98 24.31 -8.14 13.75
C GLN A 98 23.46 -7.11 14.50
N ALA A 99 24.07 -6.07 15.05
CA ALA A 99 23.37 -5.00 15.75
C ALA A 99 22.36 -4.27 14.81
N TRP A 100 22.76 -4.01 13.55
CA TRP A 100 21.85 -3.47 12.56
C TRP A 100 20.65 -4.40 12.30
N LYS A 101 20.86 -5.70 12.13
CA LYS A 101 19.77 -6.67 11.93
C LYS A 101 18.81 -6.72 13.12
N GLU A 102 19.29 -6.62 14.34
CA GLU A 102 18.46 -6.56 15.55
C GLU A 102 17.62 -5.28 15.59
N ARG A 103 18.19 -4.13 15.23
CA ARG A 103 17.43 -2.88 15.10
C ARG A 103 16.39 -2.97 14.01
N LEU A 104 16.75 -3.52 12.85
CA LEU A 104 15.84 -3.70 11.72
C LEU A 104 14.66 -4.62 12.06
N ALA A 105 14.84 -5.60 12.92
CA ALA A 105 13.80 -6.55 13.31
C ALA A 105 12.59 -5.90 14.01
N HIS A 106 12.75 -4.67 14.52
CA HIS A 106 11.72 -3.95 15.26
C HIS A 106 11.37 -2.61 14.61
N ILE A 107 10.12 -2.20 14.73
CA ILE A 107 9.71 -0.83 14.49
C ILE A 107 9.94 -0.08 15.80
N ARG A 108 10.64 1.05 15.72
CA ARG A 108 10.99 1.88 16.86
C ARG A 108 10.18 3.18 16.84
N ASP A 109 9.94 3.75 18.01
CA ASP A 109 9.34 5.09 18.16
C ASP A 109 10.38 6.20 17.93
N THR A 110 9.98 7.44 18.20
CA THR A 110 10.84 8.64 18.11
C THR A 110 12.00 8.60 19.10
N ASP A 111 11.83 7.91 20.22
CA ASP A 111 12.82 7.80 21.30
C ASP A 111 13.73 6.57 21.11
N GLY A 112 13.59 5.87 19.96
CA GLY A 112 14.38 4.72 19.61
C GLY A 112 13.98 3.42 20.30
N GLN A 113 12.87 3.39 21.07
CA GLN A 113 12.41 2.20 21.76
C GLN A 113 11.66 1.23 20.85
N PRO A 114 11.84 -0.08 20.99
CA PRO A 114 11.16 -1.05 20.16
C PRO A 114 9.66 -1.13 20.53
N VAL A 115 8.79 -0.75 19.59
CA VAL A 115 7.33 -0.78 19.76
C VAL A 115 6.74 -2.13 19.37
N ARG A 116 7.18 -2.68 18.25
CA ARG A 116 6.69 -3.97 17.73
C ARG A 116 7.67 -4.64 16.77
N ALA A 117 7.57 -5.94 16.63
CA ALA A 117 8.32 -6.67 15.61
C ALA A 117 7.92 -6.23 14.19
N ARG A 118 8.91 -6.10 13.32
CA ARG A 118 8.70 -5.76 11.92
C ARG A 118 8.23 -7.00 11.14
N VAL A 119 7.01 -6.97 10.66
CA VAL A 119 6.40 -8.09 9.90
C VAL A 119 7.21 -8.41 8.62
N ASN A 120 7.70 -7.37 7.95
CA ASN A 120 8.44 -7.49 6.68
C ASN A 120 9.96 -7.57 6.86
N TYR A 121 10.47 -7.83 8.06
CA TYR A 121 11.89 -7.87 8.37
C TYR A 121 12.73 -8.63 7.32
N ARG A 122 12.31 -9.85 6.96
CA ARG A 122 13.04 -10.65 5.97
C ARG A 122 13.02 -10.05 4.57
N SER A 123 11.94 -9.39 4.19
CA SER A 123 11.85 -8.72 2.89
C SER A 123 12.83 -7.54 2.82
N GLU A 124 13.00 -6.82 3.92
CA GLU A 124 13.97 -5.73 4.01
C GLU A 124 15.41 -6.26 3.89
N LEU A 125 15.73 -7.42 4.49
CA LEU A 125 17.03 -8.08 4.32
C LEU A 125 17.29 -8.48 2.86
N VAL A 126 16.27 -8.90 2.10
CA VAL A 126 16.41 -9.27 0.69
C VAL A 126 16.91 -8.11 -0.16
N PHE A 127 16.44 -6.88 0.08
CA PHE A 127 16.90 -5.70 -0.66
C PHE A 127 18.40 -5.44 -0.45
N VAL A 128 18.85 -5.52 0.80
CA VAL A 128 20.27 -5.30 1.11
C VAL A 128 21.13 -6.44 0.54
N ARG A 129 20.67 -7.69 0.65
CA ARG A 129 21.38 -8.82 0.05
C ARG A 129 21.48 -8.68 -1.47
N ALA A 130 20.39 -8.33 -2.17
CA ALA A 130 20.39 -8.11 -3.62
C ALA A 130 21.38 -7.00 -4.01
N PHE A 131 21.45 -5.91 -3.24
CA PHE A 131 22.41 -4.84 -3.46
C PHE A 131 23.86 -5.34 -3.45
N TYR A 132 24.26 -6.13 -2.45
CA TYR A 132 25.62 -6.70 -2.40
C TYR A 132 25.88 -7.70 -3.55
N GLU A 133 24.89 -8.53 -3.89
CA GLU A 133 25.01 -9.50 -4.99
C GLU A 133 25.06 -8.82 -6.35
N ASP A 134 24.30 -7.75 -6.56
CA ASP A 134 24.34 -6.96 -7.80
C ASP A 134 25.68 -6.26 -7.97
N ILE A 135 26.22 -5.61 -6.94
CA ILE A 135 27.55 -4.97 -6.99
C ILE A 135 28.62 -6.01 -7.31
N ALA A 136 28.60 -7.17 -6.67
CA ALA A 136 29.58 -8.23 -6.93
C ALA A 136 29.49 -8.75 -8.38
N ARG A 137 28.28 -8.85 -8.93
CA ARG A 137 28.04 -9.25 -10.32
C ARG A 137 28.50 -8.17 -11.28
N TRP A 138 28.10 -6.91 -11.09
CA TRP A 138 28.44 -5.80 -11.97
C TRP A 138 29.95 -5.48 -11.95
N ALA A 139 30.63 -5.76 -10.86
CA ALA A 139 32.10 -5.65 -10.78
C ALA A 139 32.83 -6.62 -11.71
N ALA A 140 32.21 -7.72 -12.15
CA ALA A 140 32.77 -8.60 -13.15
C ALA A 140 32.63 -8.00 -14.57
N ASP A 141 31.57 -7.23 -14.82
CA ASP A 141 31.30 -6.61 -16.11
C ASP A 141 32.02 -5.25 -16.26
N ASP A 142 32.03 -4.42 -15.21
CA ASP A 142 32.70 -3.12 -15.11
C ASP A 142 33.49 -3.00 -13.79
N PRO A 143 34.72 -3.55 -13.75
CA PRO A 143 35.56 -3.52 -12.56
C PRO A 143 35.96 -2.10 -12.14
N SER A 144 36.14 -1.20 -13.10
CA SER A 144 36.57 0.16 -12.81
C SER A 144 35.60 0.94 -11.94
N ARG A 145 34.33 0.66 -12.12
CA ARG A 145 33.22 1.34 -11.45
C ARG A 145 32.80 0.64 -10.15
N TRP A 146 32.67 -0.68 -10.16
CA TRP A 146 32.04 -1.44 -9.09
C TRP A 146 32.99 -2.21 -8.18
N ALA A 147 34.21 -2.58 -8.65
CA ALA A 147 35.14 -3.37 -7.84
C ALA A 147 35.54 -2.72 -6.49
N PRO A 148 35.72 -1.39 -6.39
CA PRO A 148 36.01 -0.73 -5.12
C PRO A 148 34.95 -0.99 -4.04
N TRP A 149 33.71 -1.29 -4.44
CA TRP A 149 32.56 -1.46 -3.56
C TRP A 149 32.24 -2.92 -3.23
N VAL A 150 32.96 -3.87 -3.81
CA VAL A 150 32.75 -5.28 -3.54
C VAL A 150 33.12 -5.60 -2.10
N ALA A 151 32.13 -6.11 -1.37
CA ALA A 151 32.28 -6.49 0.01
C ALA A 151 31.50 -7.79 0.33
N PRO A 152 31.91 -8.54 1.36
CA PRO A 152 31.16 -9.70 1.80
C PRO A 152 29.74 -9.30 2.24
N CYS A 153 28.71 -9.98 1.71
CA CYS A 153 27.35 -9.71 2.12
C CYS A 153 27.13 -10.08 3.61
N PRO A 154 26.66 -9.13 4.45
CA PRO A 154 26.46 -9.37 5.87
C PRO A 154 25.24 -10.27 6.16
N ILE A 155 24.48 -10.63 5.13
CA ILE A 155 23.23 -11.39 5.24
C ILE A 155 23.43 -12.78 4.64
N LYS A 156 23.27 -13.81 5.46
CA LYS A 156 23.36 -15.20 5.03
C LYS A 156 22.11 -15.62 4.24
N ALA A 157 22.26 -16.49 3.23
CA ALA A 157 21.15 -16.99 2.44
C ALA A 157 20.03 -17.63 3.29
N ALA A 158 20.40 -18.30 4.38
CA ALA A 158 19.45 -18.91 5.32
C ALA A 158 18.53 -17.89 6.01
N GLU A 159 18.98 -16.65 6.22
CA GLU A 159 18.21 -15.59 6.90
C GLU A 159 17.05 -15.08 6.01
N VAL A 160 17.19 -15.15 4.71
CA VAL A 160 16.19 -14.68 3.73
C VAL A 160 15.33 -15.82 3.14
N THR A 161 15.72 -17.07 3.33
CA THR A 161 15.00 -18.22 2.77
C THR A 161 13.66 -18.45 3.47
N ARG A 162 12.55 -18.36 2.72
CA ARG A 162 11.17 -18.48 3.24
C ARG A 162 10.47 -19.79 2.89
N LYS A 163 11.15 -20.80 2.32
CA LYS A 163 10.50 -21.99 1.73
C LYS A 163 9.38 -22.59 2.62
N LYS A 164 9.67 -22.88 3.90
CA LYS A 164 8.66 -23.46 4.82
C LYS A 164 7.54 -22.48 5.21
N ALA A 165 7.87 -21.21 5.47
CA ALA A 165 6.87 -20.21 5.87
C ALA A 165 5.94 -19.84 4.72
N GLN A 166 6.47 -19.67 3.52
CA GLN A 166 5.66 -19.40 2.30
C GLN A 166 4.76 -20.58 1.95
N SER A 167 5.28 -21.81 2.05
CA SER A 167 4.47 -23.02 1.83
C SER A 167 3.30 -23.11 2.82
N ARG A 168 3.51 -22.79 4.10
CA ARG A 168 2.44 -22.76 5.11
C ARG A 168 1.41 -21.65 4.85
N VAL A 169 1.84 -20.46 4.43
CA VAL A 169 0.92 -19.36 4.07
C VAL A 169 0.11 -19.75 2.84
N LYS A 170 0.76 -20.25 1.80
CA LYS A 170 0.09 -20.73 0.58
C LYS A 170 -0.92 -21.84 0.92
N ALA A 171 -0.52 -22.85 1.69
CA ALA A 171 -1.42 -23.93 2.10
C ALA A 171 -2.66 -23.43 2.85
N ARG A 172 -2.50 -22.43 3.74
CA ARG A 172 -3.62 -21.79 4.43
C ARG A 172 -4.54 -21.01 3.47
N MET A 173 -3.97 -20.27 2.52
CA MET A 173 -4.75 -19.55 1.51
C MET A 173 -5.52 -20.54 0.63
N ASP A 174 -4.86 -21.59 0.15
CA ASP A 174 -5.49 -22.63 -0.67
C ASP A 174 -6.59 -23.35 0.10
N GLN A 175 -6.37 -23.65 1.38
CA GLN A 175 -7.39 -24.25 2.26
C GLN A 175 -8.60 -23.31 2.43
N ARG A 176 -8.36 -22.02 2.70
CA ARG A 176 -9.43 -21.02 2.80
C ARG A 176 -10.22 -20.91 1.50
N THR A 177 -9.55 -20.86 0.37
CA THR A 177 -10.20 -20.82 -0.94
C THR A 177 -11.05 -22.07 -1.17
N ARG A 178 -10.51 -23.26 -0.91
CA ARG A 178 -11.27 -24.51 -1.04
C ARG A 178 -12.50 -24.55 -0.14
N THR A 179 -12.42 -23.99 1.06
CA THR A 179 -13.55 -23.95 2.01
C THR A 179 -14.60 -22.93 1.58
N GLN A 180 -14.19 -21.79 1.02
CA GLN A 180 -15.11 -20.69 0.67
C GLN A 180 -15.69 -20.80 -0.75
N LEU A 181 -14.94 -21.37 -1.70
CA LEU A 181 -15.38 -21.49 -3.09
C LEU A 181 -16.73 -22.18 -3.28
N PRO A 182 -17.04 -23.30 -2.56
CA PRO A 182 -18.37 -23.95 -2.66
C PRO A 182 -19.52 -23.07 -2.14
N LEU A 183 -19.24 -22.04 -1.35
CA LEU A 183 -20.25 -21.13 -0.81
C LEU A 183 -20.64 -20.00 -1.80
N LEU A 184 -19.80 -19.74 -2.82
CA LEU A 184 -20.05 -18.68 -3.81
C LEU A 184 -21.40 -18.80 -4.52
N PRO A 185 -21.86 -19.98 -4.98
CA PRO A 185 -23.16 -20.10 -5.62
C PRO A 185 -24.34 -19.76 -4.67
N ALA A 186 -24.18 -20.06 -3.38
CA ALA A 186 -25.17 -19.70 -2.37
C ALA A 186 -25.18 -18.20 -2.12
N LEU A 187 -23.99 -17.57 -2.03
CA LEU A 187 -23.85 -16.12 -1.90
C LEU A 187 -24.45 -15.40 -3.11
N LEU A 188 -24.14 -15.84 -4.32
CA LEU A 188 -24.69 -15.23 -5.55
C LEU A 188 -26.22 -15.33 -5.57
N ARG A 189 -26.80 -16.46 -5.18
CA ARG A 189 -28.27 -16.62 -5.06
C ARG A 189 -28.86 -15.69 -4.01
N ALA A 190 -28.21 -15.56 -2.87
CA ALA A 190 -28.68 -14.67 -1.81
C ALA A 190 -28.65 -13.20 -2.24
N VAL A 191 -27.57 -12.76 -2.91
CA VAL A 191 -27.43 -11.40 -3.46
C VAL A 191 -28.50 -11.15 -4.52
N GLU A 192 -28.70 -12.09 -5.45
CA GLU A 192 -29.73 -11.95 -6.49
C GLU A 192 -31.15 -11.93 -5.91
N GLN A 193 -31.41 -12.71 -4.87
CA GLN A 193 -32.69 -12.65 -4.16
C GLN A 193 -32.88 -11.29 -3.47
N GLN A 194 -31.86 -10.79 -2.78
CA GLN A 194 -31.89 -9.48 -2.15
C GLN A 194 -32.13 -8.36 -3.15
N ARG A 195 -31.48 -8.44 -4.33
CA ARG A 195 -31.71 -7.50 -5.42
C ARG A 195 -33.17 -7.50 -5.90
N LYS A 196 -33.74 -8.70 -6.12
CA LYS A 196 -35.16 -8.85 -6.54
C LYS A 196 -36.14 -8.32 -5.47
N ASP A 197 -35.82 -8.57 -4.21
CA ASP A 197 -36.66 -8.09 -3.08
C ASP A 197 -36.60 -6.55 -3.00
N ALA A 198 -35.39 -5.94 -3.21
CA ALA A 198 -35.22 -4.49 -3.24
C ALA A 198 -35.97 -3.87 -4.43
N GLU A 199 -35.86 -4.47 -5.63
CA GLU A 199 -36.58 -4.07 -6.83
C GLU A 199 -38.10 -4.16 -6.64
N GLY A 200 -38.57 -5.24 -6.02
CA GLY A 200 -39.98 -5.43 -5.63
C GLY A 200 -40.45 -4.33 -4.68
N ARG A 201 -39.67 -4.00 -3.65
CA ARG A 201 -40.00 -2.94 -2.70
C ARG A 201 -40.09 -1.57 -3.39
N ILE A 202 -39.16 -1.22 -4.26
CA ILE A 202 -39.19 0.06 -4.95
C ILE A 202 -40.39 0.15 -5.92
N ASN A 203 -40.71 -0.92 -6.64
CA ASN A 203 -41.80 -0.95 -7.58
C ASN A 203 -43.16 -0.81 -6.85
N THR A 204 -43.34 -1.52 -5.75
CA THR A 204 -44.54 -1.38 -4.89
C THR A 204 -44.65 0.03 -4.32
N ALA A 205 -43.52 0.60 -3.85
CA ALA A 205 -43.48 1.97 -3.35
C ALA A 205 -43.83 3.01 -4.45
N LYS A 206 -43.33 2.82 -5.67
CA LYS A 206 -43.65 3.70 -6.82
C LYS A 206 -45.13 3.66 -7.16
N ALA A 207 -45.76 2.50 -7.09
CA ALA A 207 -47.20 2.31 -7.34
C ALA A 207 -48.11 2.83 -6.21
N THR A 208 -47.59 3.00 -5.01
CA THR A 208 -48.36 3.44 -3.83
C THR A 208 -48.40 4.97 -3.77
N ALA A 209 -49.52 5.57 -3.37
CA ALA A 209 -49.65 7.00 -3.18
C ALA A 209 -48.76 7.54 -2.06
N ALA A 210 -48.20 8.75 -2.23
CA ALA A 210 -47.32 9.39 -1.21
C ALA A 210 -48.07 9.55 0.13
N GLY A 211 -47.48 9.09 1.22
CA GLY A 211 -48.06 9.07 2.55
C GLY A 211 -48.84 7.80 2.90
N SER A 212 -49.11 6.93 1.93
CA SER A 212 -49.85 5.67 2.15
C SER A 212 -48.93 4.53 2.59
N ARG A 213 -49.52 3.53 3.22
CA ARG A 213 -48.85 2.30 3.67
C ARG A 213 -48.83 1.26 2.53
N PHE A 214 -47.79 0.45 2.50
CA PHE A 214 -47.71 -0.72 1.63
C PHE A 214 -46.90 -1.82 2.31
N THR A 215 -47.15 -3.06 1.92
CA THR A 215 -46.36 -4.22 2.38
C THR A 215 -45.47 -4.70 1.25
N ALA A 216 -44.22 -5.00 1.57
CA ALA A 216 -43.30 -5.60 0.64
C ALA A 216 -42.51 -6.71 1.35
N GLY A 217 -42.68 -7.94 0.86
CA GLY A 217 -42.29 -9.15 1.59
C GLY A 217 -43.09 -9.28 2.88
N ASP A 218 -42.36 -9.47 3.98
CA ASP A 218 -42.91 -9.58 5.34
C ASP A 218 -42.86 -8.29 6.17
N GLN A 219 -42.54 -7.15 5.52
CA GLN A 219 -42.36 -5.86 6.18
C GLN A 219 -43.36 -4.81 5.67
N ASP A 220 -43.88 -4.04 6.63
CA ASP A 220 -44.77 -2.92 6.36
C ASP A 220 -43.99 -1.60 6.30
N PHE A 221 -44.31 -0.81 5.29
CA PHE A 221 -43.70 0.48 4.99
C PHE A 221 -44.74 1.57 4.83
N GLN A 222 -44.30 2.82 5.07
CA GLN A 222 -45.06 3.99 4.71
C GLN A 222 -44.26 4.82 3.70
N ARG A 223 -44.83 5.09 2.52
CA ARG A 223 -44.20 5.96 1.52
C ARG A 223 -44.12 7.40 2.04
N CYS A 224 -42.92 8.00 1.99
CA CYS A 224 -42.72 9.40 2.38
C CYS A 224 -43.39 10.36 1.39
N ARG A 225 -43.99 11.44 1.92
CA ARG A 225 -44.58 12.51 1.11
C ARG A 225 -43.53 13.44 0.52
N GLN A 226 -42.42 13.66 1.23
CA GLN A 226 -41.32 14.52 0.81
C GLN A 226 -40.08 13.69 0.52
N GLY A 227 -39.41 13.97 -0.60
CA GLY A 227 -38.18 13.34 -1.05
C GLY A 227 -37.50 14.18 -2.11
N GLU A 228 -36.26 13.86 -2.42
CA GLU A 228 -35.54 14.45 -3.53
C GLU A 228 -36.14 13.98 -4.87
N SER A 229 -36.08 14.86 -5.90
CA SER A 229 -36.58 14.52 -7.23
C SER A 229 -35.89 13.25 -7.77
N GLY A 230 -36.72 12.31 -8.26
CA GLY A 230 -36.21 11.02 -8.79
C GLY A 230 -35.90 9.95 -7.76
N ARG A 231 -36.05 10.23 -6.46
CA ARG A 231 -35.81 9.25 -5.40
C ARG A 231 -37.10 8.84 -4.68
N VAL A 232 -37.14 7.59 -4.21
CA VAL A 232 -38.28 7.03 -3.48
C VAL A 232 -37.86 6.69 -2.05
N TYR A 233 -38.49 7.35 -1.10
CA TYR A 233 -38.24 7.15 0.32
C TYR A 233 -39.44 6.47 1.00
N ALA A 234 -39.13 5.52 1.87
CA ALA A 234 -40.14 4.88 2.73
C ALA A 234 -39.62 4.73 4.17
N ILE A 235 -40.55 4.68 5.12
CA ILE A 235 -40.27 4.40 6.52
C ILE A 235 -40.74 2.96 6.78
N GLY A 236 -39.82 2.10 7.21
CA GLY A 236 -40.15 0.77 7.72
C GLY A 236 -40.86 0.90 9.07
N LEU A 237 -42.12 0.42 9.17
CA LEU A 237 -42.94 0.68 10.34
C LEU A 237 -42.41 -0.04 11.58
N ALA A 238 -41.82 -1.22 11.44
CA ALA A 238 -41.22 -1.96 12.55
C ALA A 238 -39.93 -1.29 13.07
N ALA A 239 -39.14 -0.70 12.19
CA ALA A 239 -37.82 -0.13 12.55
C ALA A 239 -37.84 1.39 12.77
N GLY A 240 -38.89 2.10 12.34
CA GLY A 240 -39.01 3.56 12.41
C GLY A 240 -38.01 4.34 11.58
N ARG A 241 -37.24 3.66 10.72
CA ARG A 241 -36.14 4.26 9.95
C ARG A 241 -36.58 4.61 8.54
N ARG A 242 -36.25 5.85 8.12
CA ARG A 242 -36.37 6.28 6.73
C ARG A 242 -35.27 5.65 5.88
N ARG A 243 -35.64 5.08 4.73
CA ARG A 243 -34.75 4.46 3.76
C ARG A 243 -34.95 5.11 2.39
N ASP A 244 -33.86 5.24 1.64
CA ASP A 244 -33.89 5.56 0.23
C ASP A 244 -33.93 4.25 -0.56
N LEU A 245 -35.10 3.88 -1.04
CA LEU A 245 -35.31 2.63 -1.75
C LEU A 245 -34.64 2.62 -3.14
N THR A 246 -34.42 3.78 -3.75
CA THR A 246 -33.69 3.89 -5.02
C THR A 246 -32.22 3.61 -4.85
N HIS A 247 -31.64 3.84 -3.65
CA HIS A 247 -30.26 3.50 -3.36
C HIS A 247 -30.08 2.01 -3.03
N GLU A 248 -31.07 1.40 -2.38
CA GLU A 248 -31.05 -0.05 -2.08
C GLU A 248 -31.05 -0.92 -3.34
N GLU A 249 -31.57 -0.41 -4.45
CA GLU A 249 -31.58 -1.14 -5.73
C GLU A 249 -30.17 -1.32 -6.31
N TRP A 250 -29.19 -0.45 -5.95
CA TRP A 250 -27.84 -0.41 -6.50
C TRP A 250 -26.74 -0.82 -5.50
N ALA A 251 -27.10 -1.13 -4.27
CA ALA A 251 -26.17 -1.59 -3.22
C ALA A 251 -26.11 -3.11 -3.12
#